data_eb110a3ca919b3c96e64b0b76fbc1193
#
_entry.id   eb110a3ca919b3c96e64b0b76fbc1193
#
_cell.length_a   1.000
_cell.length_b   1.000
_cell.length_c   1.000
_cell.angle_alpha   90.00
_cell.angle_beta   90.00
_cell.angle_gamma   90.00
#
_symmetry.space_group_name_H-M   'P 1'
#
loop_
_entity.id
_entity.type
_entity.pdbx_description
1 polymer ?
#
loop_
_entity_poly.entity_id
_entity_poly.type
_entity_poly.pdbx_seq_one_letter_code
_entity_poly.pdbx_strand_id
1 'polypeptide(L)'
;MKNWFCYHEGLTHGTITDDSDTWVFGGQRVYKNFFNQDKHCEVFSAADISKHFGLSREKLILLAMLTGSDYTDGVDSVGPVTGLEVLAEFPGQGLEPLNIFKSWWDEAHKNLAMPPGRNKLKTNMSKCYHRYIQTPI
;
A
#
# COMPACT_ATOMS: atom_id res chain seq x y z
N MET A 1 12.99 -9.99 9.97
CA MET A 1 11.98 -10.62 10.84
C MET A 1 12.30 -10.58 12.34
N LYS A 2 13.56 -10.67 12.80
CA LYS A 2 13.89 -10.67 14.24
C LYS A 2 13.61 -9.35 14.98
N ASN A 3 13.72 -8.20 14.32
CA ASN A 3 13.60 -6.89 14.98
C ASN A 3 12.17 -6.54 15.44
N TRP A 4 11.13 -7.00 14.72
CA TRP A 4 9.74 -6.78 15.11
C TRP A 4 9.40 -7.49 16.41
N PHE A 5 9.85 -8.74 16.58
CA PHE A 5 9.63 -9.52 17.80
C PHE A 5 10.24 -8.81 19.02
N CYS A 6 11.48 -8.35 18.93
CA CYS A 6 12.15 -7.64 20.02
C CYS A 6 11.43 -6.35 20.44
N TYR A 7 10.81 -5.62 19.49
CA TYR A 7 10.03 -4.43 19.82
C TYR A 7 8.72 -4.79 20.55
N HIS A 8 8.03 -5.83 20.09
CA HIS A 8 6.73 -6.26 20.65
C HIS A 8 6.89 -6.77 22.10
N GLU A 9 8.00 -7.41 22.41
CA GLU A 9 8.37 -7.86 23.76
C GLU A 9 8.93 -6.72 24.64
N GLY A 10 8.97 -5.49 24.16
CA GLY A 10 9.48 -4.34 24.90
C GLY A 10 11.00 -4.32 25.08
N LEU A 11 11.74 -5.15 24.36
CA LEU A 11 13.18 -5.29 24.44
C LEU A 11 13.92 -4.15 23.71
N THR A 12 13.26 -3.46 22.78
CA THR A 12 13.83 -2.34 22.02
C THR A 12 12.85 -1.18 21.94
N HIS A 13 13.38 0.03 21.75
CA HIS A 13 12.57 1.26 21.64
C HIS A 13 12.23 1.63 20.19
N GLY A 14 12.74 0.91 19.21
CA GLY A 14 12.50 1.12 17.79
C GLY A 14 13.43 0.31 16.91
N THR A 15 13.27 0.48 15.62
CA THR A 15 14.01 -0.25 14.58
C THR A 15 14.80 0.72 13.72
N ILE A 16 16.08 0.45 13.50
CA ILE A 16 16.92 1.21 12.56
C ILE A 16 16.87 0.46 11.22
N THR A 17 16.25 1.08 10.22
CA THR A 17 16.14 0.50 8.88
C THR A 17 15.65 1.56 7.88
N ASP A 18 16.08 1.45 6.65
CA ASP A 18 15.55 2.22 5.52
C ASP A 18 14.43 1.48 4.78
N ASP A 19 14.19 0.21 5.18
CA ASP A 19 13.15 -0.63 4.60
C ASP A 19 11.75 -0.18 5.07
N SER A 20 10.85 0.03 4.10
CA SER A 20 9.46 0.43 4.34
C SER A 20 8.57 -0.71 4.83
N ASP A 21 8.94 -1.96 4.57
CA ASP A 21 8.15 -3.12 4.96
C ASP A 21 8.06 -3.30 6.48
N THR A 22 8.95 -2.64 7.22
CA THR A 22 8.91 -2.59 8.70
C THR A 22 7.54 -2.18 9.25
N TRP A 23 6.83 -1.27 8.56
CA TRP A 23 5.50 -0.81 8.97
C TRP A 23 4.45 -1.89 8.83
N VAL A 24 4.52 -2.67 7.77
CA VAL A 24 3.63 -3.83 7.51
C VAL A 24 3.82 -4.88 8.59
N PHE A 25 5.05 -5.10 9.02
CA PHE A 25 5.39 -6.03 10.11
C PHE A 25 5.12 -5.48 11.53
N GLY A 26 4.60 -4.27 11.65
CA GLY A 26 4.15 -3.70 12.92
C GLY A 26 5.20 -2.88 13.67
N GLY A 27 6.22 -2.39 12.98
CA GLY A 27 7.17 -1.43 13.54
C GLY A 27 6.43 -0.18 14.05
N GLN A 28 6.72 0.22 15.29
CA GLN A 28 6.06 1.38 15.92
C GLN A 28 6.90 2.65 15.80
N ARG A 29 8.22 2.50 15.81
CA ARG A 29 9.17 3.60 15.66
C ARG A 29 10.32 3.16 14.78
N VAL A 30 10.56 3.90 13.71
CA VAL A 30 11.60 3.61 12.72
C VAL A 30 12.55 4.79 12.60
N TYR A 31 13.84 4.48 12.66
CA TYR A 31 14.92 5.43 12.45
C TYR A 31 15.50 5.18 11.06
N LYS A 32 15.32 6.14 10.15
CA LYS A 32 15.85 6.10 8.78
C LYS A 32 17.08 6.95 8.63
N ASN A 33 17.87 6.70 7.59
CA ASN A 33 19.10 7.42 7.28
C ASN A 33 20.13 7.43 8.43
N PHE A 34 20.08 6.46 9.35
CA PHE A 34 20.90 6.43 10.56
C PHE A 34 22.41 6.36 10.25
N PHE A 35 22.76 5.64 9.18
CA PHE A 35 24.15 5.45 8.76
C PHE A 35 24.57 6.38 7.61
N ASN A 36 23.73 7.35 7.24
CA ASN A 36 24.05 8.28 6.16
C ASN A 36 25.14 9.28 6.60
N GLN A 37 26.01 9.65 5.64
CA GLN A 37 27.11 10.60 5.88
C GLN A 37 26.62 12.01 6.25
N ASP A 38 25.41 12.39 5.86
CA ASP A 38 24.80 13.69 6.15
C ASP A 38 24.39 13.89 7.62
N LYS A 39 24.58 12.86 8.46
CA LYS A 39 24.30 12.88 9.92
C LYS A 39 22.87 13.31 10.29
N HIS A 40 21.91 13.17 9.38
CA HIS A 40 20.50 13.42 9.62
C HIS A 40 19.76 12.10 9.77
N CYS A 41 19.44 11.75 11.02
CA CYS A 41 18.55 10.62 11.30
C CYS A 41 17.10 11.10 11.31
N GLU A 42 16.26 10.47 10.55
CA GLU A 42 14.82 10.73 10.51
C GLU A 42 14.10 9.71 11.40
N VAL A 43 13.20 10.21 12.23
CA VAL A 43 12.40 9.36 13.14
C VAL A 43 10.95 9.40 12.73
N PHE A 44 10.40 8.24 12.44
CA PHE A 44 8.99 8.07 12.10
C PHE A 44 8.29 7.21 13.15
N SER A 45 7.04 7.54 13.45
CA SER A 45 6.18 6.81 14.38
C SER A 45 4.94 6.30 13.66
N ALA A 46 4.55 5.05 13.91
CA ALA A 46 3.30 4.48 13.38
C ALA A 46 2.08 5.27 13.83
N ALA A 47 2.12 5.84 15.03
CA ALA A 47 1.05 6.69 15.55
C ALA A 47 0.91 7.98 14.73
N ASP A 48 2.02 8.60 14.33
CA ASP A 48 2.01 9.81 13.50
C ASP A 48 1.53 9.50 12.08
N ILE A 49 1.97 8.37 11.51
CA ILE A 49 1.49 7.89 10.20
C ILE A 49 -0.02 7.69 10.24
N SER A 50 -0.53 7.00 11.26
CA SER A 50 -1.96 6.78 11.41
C SER A 50 -2.73 8.09 11.61
N LYS A 51 -2.20 9.03 12.41
CA LYS A 51 -2.84 10.30 12.71
C LYS A 51 -2.88 11.26 11.52
N HIS A 52 -1.77 11.39 10.79
CA HIS A 52 -1.64 12.37 9.71
C HIS A 52 -2.14 11.87 8.37
N PHE A 53 -1.99 10.58 8.08
CA PHE A 53 -2.36 9.98 6.79
C PHE A 53 -3.62 9.09 6.87
N GLY A 54 -4.15 8.82 8.06
CA GLY A 54 -5.29 7.92 8.25
C GLY A 54 -4.97 6.46 7.89
N LEU A 55 -3.68 6.09 7.89
CA LEU A 55 -3.19 4.78 7.52
C LEU A 55 -2.92 3.94 8.77
N SER A 56 -3.88 3.11 9.14
CA SER A 56 -3.65 2.04 10.12
C SER A 56 -2.73 0.96 9.54
N ARG A 57 -2.17 0.10 10.41
CA ARG A 57 -1.36 -1.04 9.96
C ARG A 57 -2.12 -1.94 8.96
N GLU A 58 -3.41 -2.17 9.19
CA GLU A 58 -4.24 -2.95 8.26
C GLU A 58 -4.28 -2.32 6.86
N LYS A 59 -4.50 -1.00 6.78
CA LYS A 59 -4.46 -0.27 5.50
C LYS A 59 -3.09 -0.30 4.84
N LEU A 60 -2.01 -0.27 5.61
CA LEU A 60 -0.65 -0.39 5.08
C LEU A 60 -0.40 -1.80 4.50
N ILE A 61 -0.93 -2.86 5.14
CA ILE A 61 -0.87 -4.22 4.61
C ILE A 61 -1.63 -4.31 3.28
N LEU A 62 -2.86 -3.79 3.22
CA LEU A 62 -3.66 -3.77 2.00
C LEU A 62 -2.98 -2.97 0.88
N LEU A 63 -2.39 -1.83 1.23
CA LEU A 63 -1.64 -1.01 0.29
C LEU A 63 -0.44 -1.77 -0.28
N ALA A 64 0.34 -2.44 0.57
CA ALA A 64 1.47 -3.27 0.14
C ALA A 64 1.03 -4.43 -0.78
N MET A 65 -0.14 -5.03 -0.52
CA MET A 65 -0.70 -6.06 -1.40
C MET A 65 -1.13 -5.51 -2.77
N LEU A 66 -1.57 -4.26 -2.83
CA LEU A 66 -1.95 -3.60 -4.09
C LEU A 66 -0.75 -3.11 -4.89
N THR A 67 0.21 -2.48 -4.21
CA THR A 67 1.37 -1.86 -4.88
C THR A 67 2.51 -2.82 -5.17
N GLY A 68 2.51 -3.98 -4.51
CA GLY A 68 3.63 -4.91 -4.49
C GLY A 68 4.64 -4.63 -3.38
N SER A 69 5.34 -5.65 -2.98
CA SER A 69 6.42 -5.65 -1.99
C SER A 69 7.33 -6.85 -2.25
N ASP A 70 8.36 -7.05 -1.43
CA ASP A 70 9.23 -8.23 -1.53
C ASP A 70 8.47 -9.58 -1.35
N TYR A 71 7.23 -9.53 -0.89
CA TYR A 71 6.39 -10.70 -0.58
C TYR A 71 5.20 -10.89 -1.52
N THR A 72 4.90 -9.91 -2.38
CA THR A 72 3.76 -9.95 -3.30
C THR A 72 4.05 -9.09 -4.53
N ASP A 73 3.65 -9.58 -5.69
CA ASP A 73 3.85 -8.88 -6.98
C ASP A 73 2.99 -7.62 -7.10
N GLY A 74 1.94 -7.52 -6.28
CA GLY A 74 0.98 -6.42 -6.36
C GLY A 74 0.01 -6.54 -7.54
N VAL A 75 -0.66 -5.46 -7.84
CA VAL A 75 -1.55 -5.33 -9.00
C VAL A 75 -0.87 -4.46 -10.04
N ASP A 76 -0.80 -4.96 -11.26
CA ASP A 76 -0.11 -4.26 -12.34
C ASP A 76 -0.68 -2.84 -12.56
N SER A 77 0.21 -1.89 -12.77
CA SER A 77 -0.14 -0.45 -12.92
C SER A 77 -0.76 0.21 -11.68
N VAL A 78 -0.79 -0.43 -10.51
CA VAL A 78 -1.27 0.15 -9.26
C VAL A 78 -0.08 0.63 -8.43
N GLY A 79 0.19 1.93 -8.46
CA GLY A 79 1.17 2.58 -7.58
C GLY A 79 0.55 3.04 -6.24
N PRO A 80 1.36 3.65 -5.35
CA PRO A 80 0.88 4.07 -4.02
C PRO A 80 -0.33 5.01 -4.07
N VAL A 81 -0.36 5.96 -5.00
CA VAL A 81 -1.49 6.91 -5.14
C VAL A 81 -2.76 6.17 -5.53
N THR A 82 -2.70 5.35 -6.59
CA THR A 82 -3.85 4.55 -7.05
C THR A 82 -4.27 3.54 -5.98
N GLY A 83 -3.32 2.93 -5.27
CA GLY A 83 -3.60 2.02 -4.17
C GLY A 83 -4.39 2.69 -3.04
N LEU A 84 -4.04 3.91 -2.66
CA LEU A 84 -4.79 4.70 -1.67
C LEU A 84 -6.19 5.08 -2.18
N GLU A 85 -6.34 5.42 -3.46
CA GLU A 85 -7.65 5.68 -4.08
C GLU A 85 -8.52 4.43 -4.08
N VAL A 86 -7.96 3.24 -4.34
CA VAL A 86 -8.66 1.95 -4.24
C VAL A 86 -9.16 1.72 -2.82
N LEU A 87 -8.32 1.89 -1.81
CA LEU A 87 -8.71 1.69 -0.41
C LEU A 87 -9.73 2.72 0.09
N ALA A 88 -9.81 3.89 -0.52
CA ALA A 88 -10.83 4.89 -0.23
C ALA A 88 -12.18 4.57 -0.91
N GLU A 89 -12.15 4.05 -2.13
CA GLU A 89 -13.37 3.72 -2.92
C GLU A 89 -14.04 2.42 -2.44
N PHE A 90 -13.25 1.44 -1.98
CA PHE A 90 -13.72 0.14 -1.53
C PHE A 90 -13.50 -0.02 -0.01
N PRO A 91 -14.37 0.56 0.83
CA PRO A 91 -14.25 0.45 2.27
C PRO A 91 -14.61 -0.95 2.76
N GLY A 92 -13.99 -1.37 3.88
CA GLY A 92 -14.27 -2.66 4.52
C GLY A 92 -13.21 -2.96 5.58
N GLN A 93 -13.30 -4.16 6.15
CA GLN A 93 -12.37 -4.66 7.17
C GLN A 93 -11.57 -5.86 6.64
N GLY A 94 -10.36 -6.03 7.16
CA GLY A 94 -9.50 -7.12 6.73
C GLY A 94 -9.24 -7.13 5.21
N LEU A 95 -9.49 -8.25 4.54
CA LEU A 95 -9.28 -8.41 3.09
C LEU A 95 -10.50 -8.05 2.24
N GLU A 96 -11.61 -7.64 2.86
CA GLU A 96 -12.86 -7.31 2.14
C GLU A 96 -12.66 -6.25 1.04
N PRO A 97 -11.95 -5.13 1.27
CA PRO A 97 -11.69 -4.12 0.23
C PRO A 97 -11.05 -4.71 -1.03
N LEU A 98 -10.08 -5.61 -0.85
CA LEU A 98 -9.38 -6.25 -1.97
C LEU A 98 -10.28 -7.24 -2.73
N ASN A 99 -11.14 -7.97 -2.02
CA ASN A 99 -12.09 -8.90 -2.64
C ASN A 99 -13.14 -8.15 -3.46
N ILE A 100 -13.66 -7.04 -2.95
CA ILE A 100 -14.61 -6.18 -3.68
C ILE A 100 -13.92 -5.56 -4.90
N PHE A 101 -12.71 -5.03 -4.72
CA PHE A 101 -11.90 -4.49 -5.82
C PHE A 101 -11.63 -5.54 -6.89
N LYS A 102 -11.23 -6.77 -6.51
CA LYS A 102 -10.98 -7.88 -7.43
C LYS A 102 -12.24 -8.21 -8.23
N SER A 103 -13.39 -8.36 -7.57
CA SER A 103 -14.65 -8.67 -8.25
C SER A 103 -15.03 -7.59 -9.25
N TRP A 104 -14.88 -6.33 -8.87
CA TRP A 104 -15.10 -5.19 -9.75
C TRP A 104 -14.10 -5.16 -10.92
N TRP A 105 -12.85 -5.48 -10.67
CA TRP A 105 -11.79 -5.56 -11.69
C TRP A 105 -12.08 -6.66 -12.71
N ASP A 106 -12.45 -7.87 -12.24
CA ASP A 106 -12.79 -9.01 -13.09
C ASP A 106 -14.02 -8.73 -13.95
N GLU A 107 -15.04 -8.06 -13.40
CA GLU A 107 -16.23 -7.64 -14.14
C GLU A 107 -15.90 -6.57 -15.19
N ALA A 108 -15.07 -5.60 -14.86
CA ALA A 108 -14.61 -4.57 -15.77
C ALA A 108 -13.84 -5.16 -16.96
N HIS A 109 -13.07 -6.23 -16.74
CA HIS A 109 -12.35 -6.94 -17.82
C HIS A 109 -13.27 -7.77 -18.71
N LYS A 110 -14.33 -8.34 -18.16
CA LYS A 110 -15.32 -9.12 -18.95
C LYS A 110 -16.20 -8.23 -19.81
N ASN A 111 -16.52 -7.04 -19.32
CA ASN A 111 -17.37 -6.06 -20.01
C ASN A 111 -16.49 -5.01 -20.67
N LEU A 112 -16.10 -5.21 -21.92
CA LEU A 112 -15.28 -4.30 -22.75
C LEU A 112 -15.84 -2.87 -22.89
N ALA A 113 -17.04 -2.61 -22.41
CA ALA A 113 -17.66 -1.29 -22.30
C ALA A 113 -17.75 -0.89 -20.83
N MET A 114 -16.66 -0.32 -20.28
CA MET A 114 -16.77 0.33 -18.98
C MET A 114 -17.71 1.54 -19.07
N PRO A 115 -18.80 1.58 -18.30
CA PRO A 115 -19.61 2.80 -18.24
C PRO A 115 -18.72 3.93 -17.73
N PRO A 116 -18.88 5.17 -18.25
CA PRO A 116 -18.11 6.33 -17.80
C PRO A 116 -18.38 6.52 -16.31
N GLY A 117 -17.44 6.06 -15.49
CA GLY A 117 -17.53 6.20 -14.05
C GLY A 117 -17.38 7.67 -13.67
N ARG A 118 -18.25 8.17 -12.80
CA ARG A 118 -18.16 9.53 -12.24
C ARG A 118 -16.93 9.71 -11.34
N ASN A 119 -16.28 8.64 -10.92
CA ASN A 119 -15.13 8.68 -10.04
C ASN A 119 -13.82 8.77 -10.83
N LYS A 120 -12.95 9.66 -10.40
CA LYS A 120 -11.62 9.89 -10.95
C LYS A 120 -10.79 8.59 -11.01
N LEU A 121 -10.94 7.74 -10.00
CA LEU A 121 -10.33 6.40 -9.93
C LEU A 121 -10.75 5.54 -11.11
N LYS A 122 -12.07 5.37 -11.34
CA LYS A 122 -12.61 4.57 -12.45
C LYS A 122 -12.12 5.07 -13.81
N THR A 123 -12.01 6.39 -13.95
CA THR A 123 -11.49 7.03 -15.17
C THR A 123 -9.99 6.75 -15.35
N ASN A 124 -9.20 6.82 -14.27
CA ASN A 124 -7.77 6.57 -14.33
C ASN A 124 -7.47 5.08 -14.59
N MET A 125 -8.19 4.18 -13.94
CA MET A 125 -8.06 2.73 -14.15
C MET A 125 -8.53 2.33 -15.55
N SER A 126 -9.59 2.96 -16.09
CA SER A 126 -10.00 2.78 -17.48
C SER A 126 -8.91 3.18 -18.48
N LYS A 127 -8.20 4.29 -18.21
CA LYS A 127 -7.06 4.73 -19.05
C LYS A 127 -5.88 3.75 -18.96
N CYS A 128 -5.56 3.24 -17.78
CA CYS A 128 -4.54 2.22 -17.60
C CYS A 128 -4.90 0.95 -18.36
N TYR A 129 -6.14 0.50 -18.25
CA TYR A 129 -6.67 -0.66 -18.97
C TYR A 129 -6.54 -0.51 -20.49
N HIS A 130 -6.96 0.63 -21.08
CA HIS A 130 -6.83 0.89 -22.51
C HIS A 130 -5.36 0.90 -22.98
N ARG A 131 -4.46 1.42 -22.17
CA ARG A 131 -3.02 1.43 -22.47
C ARG A 131 -2.45 0.02 -22.47
N TYR A 132 -2.90 -0.83 -21.56
CA TYR A 132 -2.42 -2.22 -21.42
C TYR A 132 -2.84 -3.11 -22.60
N ILE A 133 -4.08 -2.95 -23.10
CA ILE A 133 -4.56 -3.73 -24.28
C ILE A 133 -3.89 -3.28 -25.59
N GLN A 134 -3.40 -2.03 -25.65
CA GLN A 134 -2.77 -1.51 -26.87
C GLN A 134 -1.26 -1.78 -26.94
N THR A 135 -0.63 -2.36 -25.93
CA THR A 135 0.75 -2.86 -26.02
C THR A 135 0.71 -4.33 -26.43
N PRO A 136 0.98 -4.68 -27.70
CA PRO A 136 1.17 -6.07 -28.11
C PRO A 136 2.42 -6.61 -27.42
N ILE A 137 2.32 -7.84 -26.91
CA ILE A 137 3.42 -8.64 -26.36
C ILE A 137 4.44 -8.90 -27.48
#